data_bd38e0e63b5dfab3bad0e70d0c5963ef
#
_entry.id   bd38e0e63b5dfab3bad0e70d0c5963ef
#
_cell.length_a   1.000
_cell.length_b   1.000
_cell.length_c   1.000
_cell.angle_alpha   90.00
_cell.angle_beta   90.00
_cell.angle_gamma   90.00
#
_symmetry.space_group_name_H-M   'P 1'
#
loop_
_entity.id
_entity.type
_entity.pdbx_description
1 polymer ?
#
loop_
_entity_poly.entity_id
_entity_poly.type
_entity_poly.pdbx_seq_one_letter_code
_entity_poly.pdbx_strand_id
1 'polypeptide(L)'
;MLGVVTGLIFGVLTDLERLLTGPPTVPAGSTVTVRSSTLQVATGVVVPADWYYPAGKPPERMILLQHGFFAIGAMYSETAATLATATDSVVVVPTLTSNPFADGGLWVNGVGMQQAIARLFVGDRAALTASALAADYAQQYGLSAGDAVLPTQFALAGHSAGGALVSGAAGYLVDYGAANDLAGVLLLDAVTTGDQLSGALAKLDAYQQQTGRFIPVQEIGSPPNLWNFISNVNATLSQVRPDHFAGLVLSGGVHTDSMGGGSAISEFLVHLVAGAPIKQNSLALTQLSGQWLNDWFSGNTVADDNLVPGTTLTIATANGTAVGTVIGTPASEPASAAPNGIVLTAS
;
A
#
# COMPACT_ATOMS: atom_id res chain seq x y z
N MET A 1 -26.80 20.07 7.75
CA MET A 1 -27.78 19.14 7.14
C MET A 1 -27.14 18.30 6.05
N LEU A 2 -26.44 18.87 5.06
CA LEU A 2 -25.78 18.12 3.99
C LEU A 2 -24.76 17.08 4.53
N GLY A 3 -23.89 17.44 5.46
CA GLY A 3 -22.88 16.52 6.05
C GLY A 3 -23.49 15.35 6.82
N VAL A 4 -24.66 15.52 7.46
CA VAL A 4 -25.35 14.42 8.15
C VAL A 4 -25.96 13.45 7.15
N VAL A 5 -26.57 13.95 6.08
CA VAL A 5 -27.16 13.11 5.03
C VAL A 5 -26.09 12.34 4.26
N THR A 6 -25.00 13.01 3.89
CA THR A 6 -23.86 12.35 3.22
C THR A 6 -23.19 11.33 4.13
N GLY A 7 -22.96 11.65 5.41
CA GLY A 7 -22.43 10.69 6.38
C GLY A 7 -23.30 9.44 6.52
N LEU A 8 -24.62 9.58 6.52
CA LEU A 8 -25.53 8.45 6.55
C LEU A 8 -25.44 7.58 5.27
N ILE A 9 -25.41 8.21 4.10
CA ILE A 9 -25.31 7.50 2.82
C ILE A 9 -23.98 6.70 2.75
N PHE A 10 -22.84 7.33 3.06
CA PHE A 10 -21.56 6.65 3.03
C PHE A 10 -21.44 5.58 4.13
N GLY A 11 -22.07 5.78 5.31
CA GLY A 11 -22.18 4.74 6.34
C GLY A 11 -22.93 3.51 5.85
N VAL A 12 -24.11 3.70 5.25
CA VAL A 12 -24.90 2.59 4.69
C VAL A 12 -24.15 1.88 3.55
N LEU A 13 -23.43 2.61 2.70
CA LEU A 13 -22.62 2.01 1.64
C LEU A 13 -21.50 1.14 2.24
N THR A 14 -20.77 1.64 3.22
CA THR A 14 -19.70 0.88 3.89
C THR A 14 -20.24 -0.35 4.60
N ASP A 15 -21.40 -0.28 5.25
CA ASP A 15 -22.03 -1.43 5.90
C ASP A 15 -22.49 -2.47 4.86
N LEU A 16 -23.01 -2.03 3.72
CA LEU A 16 -23.38 -2.92 2.61
C LEU A 16 -22.13 -3.58 2.01
N GLU A 17 -21.06 -2.84 1.81
CA GLU A 17 -19.77 -3.38 1.33
C GLU A 17 -19.25 -4.45 2.30
N ARG A 18 -19.31 -4.23 3.61
CA ARG A 18 -18.92 -5.22 4.62
C ARG A 18 -19.79 -6.46 4.57
N LEU A 19 -21.11 -6.28 4.44
CA LEU A 19 -22.05 -7.41 4.36
C LEU A 19 -21.77 -8.27 3.13
N LEU A 20 -21.50 -7.66 1.99
CA LEU A 20 -21.22 -8.34 0.72
C LEU A 20 -19.83 -8.97 0.70
N THR A 21 -18.84 -8.31 1.28
CA THR A 21 -17.44 -8.78 1.30
C THR A 21 -17.24 -9.90 2.32
N GLY A 22 -17.94 -9.85 3.44
CA GLY A 22 -17.73 -10.78 4.56
C GLY A 22 -16.45 -10.49 5.34
N PRO A 23 -16.04 -11.42 6.22
CA PRO A 23 -14.82 -11.29 7.00
C PRO A 23 -13.57 -11.39 6.10
N PRO A 24 -12.42 -10.86 6.56
CA PRO A 24 -11.15 -11.03 5.84
C PRO A 24 -10.79 -12.50 5.70
N THR A 25 -10.28 -12.87 4.53
CA THR A 25 -9.84 -14.22 4.17
C THR A 25 -8.31 -14.27 4.03
N VAL A 26 -7.75 -15.46 3.98
CA VAL A 26 -6.34 -15.68 3.67
C VAL A 26 -6.22 -16.71 2.55
N PRO A 27 -5.18 -16.69 1.73
CA PRO A 27 -4.97 -17.67 0.68
C PRO A 27 -4.94 -19.10 1.24
N ALA A 28 -5.45 -20.06 0.46
CA ALA A 28 -5.43 -21.46 0.85
C ALA A 28 -3.99 -21.94 1.13
N GLY A 29 -3.77 -22.57 2.28
CA GLY A 29 -2.45 -23.00 2.74
C GLY A 29 -1.61 -21.90 3.40
N SER A 30 -2.13 -20.70 3.55
CA SER A 30 -1.45 -19.63 4.30
C SER A 30 -1.35 -20.01 5.79
N THR A 31 -0.21 -19.67 6.39
CA THR A 31 0.03 -19.80 7.84
C THR A 31 -0.21 -18.49 8.60
N VAL A 32 -0.69 -17.47 7.90
CA VAL A 32 -1.02 -16.17 8.49
C VAL A 32 -2.28 -16.26 9.32
N THR A 33 -2.23 -15.73 10.53
CA THR A 33 -3.42 -15.55 11.37
C THR A 33 -3.98 -14.15 11.13
N VAL A 34 -5.27 -14.05 10.83
CA VAL A 34 -5.96 -12.76 10.73
C VAL A 34 -6.84 -12.53 11.96
N ARG A 35 -6.82 -11.31 12.49
CA ARG A 35 -7.64 -10.84 13.60
C ARG A 35 -8.15 -9.45 13.32
N SER A 36 -9.37 -9.16 13.73
CA SER A 36 -9.99 -7.84 13.56
C SER A 36 -10.12 -7.15 14.90
N SER A 37 -9.86 -5.84 14.88
CA SER A 37 -10.08 -4.95 16.02
C SER A 37 -10.56 -3.59 15.54
N THR A 38 -10.43 -2.58 16.40
CA THR A 38 -10.65 -1.19 16.05
C THR A 38 -9.39 -0.39 16.27
N LEU A 39 -9.14 0.60 15.40
CA LEU A 39 -8.01 1.51 15.46
C LEU A 39 -8.50 2.95 15.64
N GLN A 40 -8.05 3.62 16.66
CA GLN A 40 -8.28 5.05 16.83
C GLN A 40 -7.31 5.83 15.93
N VAL A 41 -7.79 6.31 14.79
CA VAL A 41 -6.96 7.06 13.83
C VAL A 41 -6.84 8.54 14.17
N ALA A 42 -7.85 9.09 14.86
CA ALA A 42 -7.84 10.46 15.39
C ALA A 42 -8.69 10.55 16.64
N THR A 43 -8.63 11.68 17.36
CA THR A 43 -9.47 11.91 18.55
C THR A 43 -10.94 11.77 18.19
N GLY A 44 -11.62 10.79 18.83
CA GLY A 44 -13.03 10.49 18.57
C GLY A 44 -13.32 9.77 17.26
N VAL A 45 -12.31 9.40 16.47
CA VAL A 45 -12.47 8.67 15.22
C VAL A 45 -11.82 7.30 15.31
N VAL A 46 -12.68 6.28 15.41
CA VAL A 46 -12.31 4.88 15.53
C VAL A 46 -12.80 4.14 14.31
N VAL A 47 -11.92 3.35 13.69
CA VAL A 47 -12.20 2.61 12.46
C VAL A 47 -11.92 1.13 12.67
N PRO A 48 -12.55 0.22 11.92
CA PRO A 48 -12.14 -1.17 11.90
C PRO A 48 -10.74 -1.34 11.34
N ALA A 49 -10.02 -2.32 11.85
CA ALA A 49 -8.69 -2.66 11.38
C ALA A 49 -8.48 -4.17 11.42
N ASP A 50 -8.03 -4.73 10.31
CA ASP A 50 -7.67 -6.14 10.19
C ASP A 50 -6.14 -6.28 10.31
N TRP A 51 -5.72 -7.20 11.17
CA TRP A 51 -4.33 -7.46 11.49
C TRP A 51 -3.94 -8.84 10.99
N TYR A 52 -2.83 -8.91 10.26
CA TYR A 52 -2.30 -10.12 9.65
C TYR A 52 -0.96 -10.45 10.30
N TYR A 53 -0.90 -11.59 10.97
CA TYR A 53 0.25 -12.03 11.75
C TYR A 53 0.89 -13.23 11.06
N PRO A 54 2.14 -13.12 10.55
CA PRO A 54 2.87 -14.29 10.05
C PRO A 54 3.13 -15.28 11.18
N ALA A 55 3.27 -16.55 10.84
CA ALA A 55 3.57 -17.60 11.81
C ALA A 55 5.04 -17.50 12.29
N GLY A 56 5.31 -18.00 13.49
CA GLY A 56 6.66 -18.11 14.02
C GLY A 56 6.94 -17.13 15.16
N LYS A 57 8.11 -16.47 15.15
CA LYS A 57 8.49 -15.47 16.15
C LYS A 57 7.79 -14.13 15.91
N PRO A 58 7.73 -13.24 16.92
CA PRO A 58 7.26 -11.88 16.70
C PRO A 58 8.07 -11.18 15.58
N PRO A 59 7.39 -10.61 14.55
CA PRO A 59 8.07 -9.91 13.47
C PRO A 59 8.80 -8.66 13.94
N GLU A 60 9.85 -8.29 13.21
CA GLU A 60 10.64 -7.07 13.45
C GLU A 60 10.21 -5.92 12.52
N ARG A 61 9.20 -6.15 11.66
CA ARG A 61 8.75 -5.27 10.58
C ARG A 61 7.24 -5.15 10.59
N MET A 62 6.75 -4.01 10.11
CA MET A 62 5.32 -3.72 10.04
C MET A 62 4.98 -3.05 8.70
N ILE A 63 3.80 -3.34 8.16
CA ILE A 63 3.25 -2.69 6.97
C ILE A 63 1.86 -2.16 7.30
N LEU A 64 1.59 -0.89 6.97
CA LEU A 64 0.23 -0.38 6.89
C LEU A 64 -0.18 -0.42 5.42
N LEU A 65 -1.23 -1.20 5.10
CA LEU A 65 -1.81 -1.29 3.76
C LEU A 65 -3.14 -0.56 3.73
N GLN A 66 -3.28 0.43 2.85
CA GLN A 66 -4.49 1.23 2.74
C GLN A 66 -5.27 0.91 1.46
N HIS A 67 -6.56 0.65 1.63
CA HIS A 67 -7.52 0.41 0.54
C HIS A 67 -7.83 1.68 -0.27
N GLY A 68 -8.38 1.49 -1.48
CA GLY A 68 -8.85 2.56 -2.36
C GLY A 68 -10.22 3.16 -1.99
N PHE A 69 -10.66 4.11 -2.81
CA PHE A 69 -12.00 4.71 -2.69
C PHE A 69 -13.09 3.65 -2.96
N PHE A 70 -14.19 3.70 -2.22
CA PHE A 70 -15.26 2.68 -2.26
C PHE A 70 -14.80 1.24 -2.04
N ALA A 71 -13.73 1.05 -1.24
CA ALA A 71 -13.29 -0.27 -0.84
C ALA A 71 -13.16 -0.35 0.70
N ILE A 72 -13.02 -1.55 1.21
CA ILE A 72 -12.78 -1.85 2.63
C ILE A 72 -11.58 -2.76 2.78
N GLY A 73 -11.00 -2.83 3.98
CA GLY A 73 -9.79 -3.62 4.25
C GLY A 73 -9.91 -5.08 3.85
N ALA A 74 -11.05 -5.72 4.09
CA ALA A 74 -11.27 -7.14 3.77
C ALA A 74 -11.14 -7.48 2.27
N MET A 75 -11.32 -6.51 1.36
CA MET A 75 -11.10 -6.70 -0.09
C MET A 75 -9.61 -6.84 -0.46
N TYR A 76 -8.70 -6.62 0.49
CA TYR A 76 -7.24 -6.74 0.32
C TYR A 76 -6.65 -7.84 1.19
N SER A 77 -7.50 -8.69 1.77
CA SER A 77 -7.09 -9.63 2.81
C SER A 77 -6.09 -10.67 2.32
N GLU A 78 -6.22 -11.18 1.10
CA GLU A 78 -5.24 -12.11 0.51
C GLU A 78 -3.92 -11.42 0.17
N THR A 79 -3.97 -10.20 -0.34
CA THR A 79 -2.78 -9.37 -0.59
C THR A 79 -2.05 -9.07 0.71
N ALA A 80 -2.77 -8.66 1.76
CA ALA A 80 -2.19 -8.40 3.08
C ALA A 80 -1.54 -9.66 3.67
N ALA A 81 -2.22 -10.83 3.60
CA ALA A 81 -1.66 -12.09 4.06
C ALA A 81 -0.43 -12.52 3.27
N THR A 82 -0.44 -12.31 1.94
CA THR A 82 0.72 -12.59 1.08
C THR A 82 1.90 -11.70 1.45
N LEU A 83 1.69 -10.40 1.63
CA LEU A 83 2.74 -9.48 2.08
C LEU A 83 3.25 -9.85 3.47
N ALA A 84 2.38 -10.19 4.43
CA ALA A 84 2.79 -10.62 5.76
C ALA A 84 3.74 -11.83 5.71
N THR A 85 3.41 -12.82 4.86
CA THR A 85 4.26 -14.01 4.66
C THR A 85 5.56 -13.66 3.95
N ALA A 86 5.49 -12.92 2.83
CA ALA A 86 6.64 -12.65 1.98
C ALA A 86 7.71 -11.78 2.66
N THR A 87 7.30 -10.93 3.61
CA THR A 87 8.19 -9.96 4.27
C THR A 87 8.43 -10.25 5.75
N ASP A 88 7.84 -11.31 6.31
CA ASP A 88 7.83 -11.58 7.75
C ASP A 88 7.44 -10.33 8.56
N SER A 89 6.33 -9.70 8.17
CA SER A 89 5.87 -8.43 8.73
C SER A 89 4.47 -8.56 9.33
N VAL A 90 4.21 -7.84 10.41
CA VAL A 90 2.82 -7.54 10.80
C VAL A 90 2.21 -6.63 9.75
N VAL A 91 1.05 -6.99 9.20
CA VAL A 91 0.32 -6.10 8.29
C VAL A 91 -0.97 -5.63 8.95
N VAL A 92 -1.23 -4.32 8.92
CA VAL A 92 -2.49 -3.73 9.38
C VAL A 92 -3.21 -3.06 8.21
N VAL A 93 -4.51 -3.34 8.10
CA VAL A 93 -5.37 -2.80 7.04
C VAL A 93 -6.57 -2.11 7.69
N PRO A 94 -6.50 -0.79 7.94
CA PRO A 94 -7.64 -0.04 8.45
C PRO A 94 -8.70 0.17 7.36
N THR A 95 -9.98 0.11 7.75
CA THR A 95 -11.10 0.47 6.86
C THR A 95 -11.52 1.91 7.12
N LEU A 96 -11.10 2.81 6.24
CA LEU A 96 -11.41 4.24 6.29
C LEU A 96 -12.69 4.57 5.51
N THR A 97 -13.36 5.64 5.90
CA THR A 97 -14.53 6.11 5.14
C THR A 97 -14.14 6.71 3.79
N SER A 98 -14.95 6.45 2.78
CA SER A 98 -14.88 7.10 1.45
C SER A 98 -15.67 8.41 1.38
N ASN A 99 -16.21 8.91 2.51
CA ASN A 99 -16.99 10.15 2.55
C ASN A 99 -16.09 11.40 2.43
N PRO A 100 -16.05 12.11 1.29
CA PRO A 100 -15.21 13.29 1.12
C PRO A 100 -15.67 14.50 1.95
N PHE A 101 -16.86 14.42 2.55
CA PHE A 101 -17.42 15.43 3.43
C PHE A 101 -17.22 15.11 4.91
N ALA A 102 -16.39 14.10 5.24
CA ALA A 102 -16.05 13.80 6.62
C ALA A 102 -15.33 14.99 7.26
N ASP A 103 -15.74 15.32 8.49
CA ASP A 103 -15.21 16.46 9.24
C ASP A 103 -13.68 16.38 9.37
N GLY A 104 -13.02 17.51 9.26
CA GLY A 104 -11.57 17.60 9.36
C GLY A 104 -10.81 16.91 8.22
N GLY A 105 -11.47 16.54 7.12
CA GLY A 105 -10.85 15.81 6.02
C GLY A 105 -10.44 14.38 6.39
N LEU A 106 -11.15 13.75 7.35
CA LEU A 106 -10.85 12.41 7.86
C LEU A 106 -11.49 11.31 7.00
N TRP A 107 -11.11 11.25 5.72
CA TRP A 107 -11.54 10.24 4.75
C TRP A 107 -10.33 9.74 3.94
N VAL A 108 -10.49 8.63 3.22
CA VAL A 108 -9.38 7.86 2.60
C VAL A 108 -8.42 8.66 1.71
N ASN A 109 -8.82 9.81 1.16
CA ASN A 109 -7.93 10.70 0.40
C ASN A 109 -7.83 12.10 1.01
N GLY A 110 -8.28 12.30 2.24
CA GLY A 110 -8.29 13.61 2.88
C GLY A 110 -6.97 13.96 3.56
N VAL A 111 -6.58 15.23 3.50
CA VAL A 111 -5.34 15.73 4.14
C VAL A 111 -5.36 15.49 5.65
N GLY A 112 -6.52 15.65 6.30
CA GLY A 112 -6.67 15.34 7.73
C GLY A 112 -6.35 13.87 8.05
N MET A 113 -6.73 12.95 7.17
CA MET A 113 -6.43 11.52 7.33
C MET A 113 -4.95 11.21 7.04
N GLN A 114 -4.32 11.87 6.07
CA GLN A 114 -2.87 11.75 5.84
C GLN A 114 -2.09 12.12 7.11
N GLN A 115 -2.47 13.22 7.76
CA GLN A 115 -1.87 13.64 9.03
C GLN A 115 -2.16 12.65 10.16
N ALA A 116 -3.39 12.14 10.24
CA ALA A 116 -3.80 11.18 11.24
C ALA A 116 -3.02 9.86 11.13
N ILE A 117 -2.91 9.32 9.92
CA ILE A 117 -2.11 8.10 9.66
C ILE A 117 -0.64 8.31 9.99
N ALA A 118 -0.04 9.45 9.62
CA ALA A 118 1.34 9.76 10.01
C ALA A 118 1.52 9.78 11.53
N ARG A 119 0.56 10.36 12.28
CA ARG A 119 0.62 10.42 13.76
C ARG A 119 0.56 9.05 14.44
N LEU A 120 -0.01 8.03 13.79
CA LEU A 120 -0.01 6.67 14.34
C LEU A 120 1.41 6.12 14.55
N PHE A 121 2.40 6.63 13.82
CA PHE A 121 3.80 6.21 13.88
C PHE A 121 4.70 7.14 14.70
N VAL A 122 4.13 8.16 15.34
CA VAL A 122 4.88 9.10 16.19
C VAL A 122 4.90 8.62 17.63
N GLY A 123 6.05 8.76 18.30
CA GLY A 123 6.22 8.43 19.71
C GLY A 123 6.07 6.94 20.00
N ASP A 124 5.28 6.60 21.02
CA ASP A 124 5.08 5.23 21.49
C ASP A 124 4.08 4.39 20.68
N ARG A 125 3.47 4.99 19.66
CA ARG A 125 2.47 4.33 18.80
C ARG A 125 1.30 3.71 19.58
N ALA A 126 0.86 4.37 20.66
CA ALA A 126 -0.12 3.83 21.61
C ALA A 126 -1.41 3.34 20.94
N ALA A 127 -1.92 4.07 19.93
CA ALA A 127 -3.15 3.69 19.24
C ALA A 127 -2.98 2.40 18.41
N LEU A 128 -1.86 2.26 17.69
CA LEU A 128 -1.53 1.02 16.96
C LEU A 128 -1.33 -0.15 17.93
N THR A 129 -0.58 0.05 19.01
CA THR A 129 -0.33 -0.98 20.02
C THR A 129 -1.62 -1.44 20.67
N ALA A 130 -2.50 -0.51 21.09
CA ALA A 130 -3.80 -0.85 21.67
C ALA A 130 -4.68 -1.65 20.68
N SER A 131 -4.70 -1.26 19.40
CA SER A 131 -5.44 -1.97 18.36
C SER A 131 -4.89 -3.38 18.11
N ALA A 132 -3.57 -3.54 18.05
CA ALA A 132 -2.92 -4.84 17.87
C ALA A 132 -3.16 -5.79 19.06
N LEU A 133 -3.08 -5.27 20.28
CA LEU A 133 -3.40 -6.03 21.50
C LEU A 133 -4.86 -6.50 21.51
N ALA A 134 -5.79 -5.63 21.10
CA ALA A 134 -7.20 -5.98 20.94
C ALA A 134 -7.44 -7.00 19.82
N ALA A 135 -6.49 -7.14 18.89
CA ALA A 135 -6.43 -8.15 17.82
C ALA A 135 -5.53 -9.34 18.19
N ASP A 136 -5.40 -9.67 19.47
CA ASP A 136 -4.69 -10.84 19.99
C ASP A 136 -3.19 -10.92 19.67
N TYR A 137 -2.51 -9.79 19.37
CA TYR A 137 -1.08 -9.79 19.04
C TYR A 137 -0.20 -10.46 20.10
N ALA A 138 -0.42 -10.14 21.38
CA ALA A 138 0.33 -10.76 22.48
C ALA A 138 0.09 -12.27 22.54
N GLN A 139 -1.16 -12.72 22.42
CA GLN A 139 -1.53 -14.13 22.44
C GLN A 139 -0.94 -14.88 21.23
N GLN A 140 -0.96 -14.27 20.03
CA GLN A 140 -0.41 -14.86 18.81
C GLN A 140 1.05 -15.27 18.97
N TYR A 141 1.83 -14.47 19.70
CA TYR A 141 3.27 -14.68 19.87
C TYR A 141 3.68 -15.14 21.28
N GLY A 142 2.73 -15.49 22.13
CA GLY A 142 3.00 -15.95 23.49
C GLY A 142 3.67 -14.90 24.38
N LEU A 143 3.41 -13.61 24.14
CA LEU A 143 3.95 -12.49 24.88
C LEU A 143 3.03 -12.09 26.05
N SER A 144 3.60 -11.50 27.10
CA SER A 144 2.78 -10.74 28.03
C SER A 144 2.31 -9.43 27.39
N ALA A 145 1.19 -8.87 27.83
CA ALA A 145 0.70 -7.61 27.28
C ALA A 145 1.71 -6.44 27.45
N GLY A 146 2.54 -6.49 28.49
CA GLY A 146 3.58 -5.48 28.73
C GLY A 146 4.81 -5.63 27.85
N ASP A 147 5.07 -6.83 27.34
CA ASP A 147 6.20 -7.13 26.45
C ASP A 147 5.80 -7.09 24.96
N ALA A 148 4.51 -6.94 24.68
CA ALA A 148 3.97 -6.92 23.32
C ALA A 148 4.18 -5.54 22.69
N VAL A 149 5.37 -5.34 22.11
CA VAL A 149 5.78 -4.11 21.42
C VAL A 149 5.70 -4.34 19.91
N LEU A 150 5.04 -3.42 19.20
CA LEU A 150 5.02 -3.47 17.72
C LEU A 150 6.39 -3.11 17.14
N PRO A 151 6.72 -3.66 15.96
CA PRO A 151 7.96 -3.33 15.25
C PRO A 151 8.13 -1.83 15.04
N THR A 152 9.34 -1.33 15.25
CA THR A 152 9.65 0.09 14.99
C THR A 152 9.80 0.37 13.51
N GLN A 153 10.44 -0.52 12.76
CA GLN A 153 10.60 -0.38 11.32
C GLN A 153 9.29 -0.69 10.60
N PHE A 154 8.86 0.20 9.72
CA PHE A 154 7.60 0.05 9.00
C PHE A 154 7.69 0.53 7.55
N ALA A 155 6.77 0.03 6.73
CA ALA A 155 6.50 0.54 5.39
C ALA A 155 5.03 0.94 5.26
N LEU A 156 4.77 1.84 4.33
CA LEU A 156 3.41 2.23 3.94
C LEU A 156 3.12 1.67 2.56
N ALA A 157 1.96 1.07 2.40
CA ALA A 157 1.46 0.60 1.10
C ALA A 157 0.03 1.12 0.87
N GLY A 158 -0.31 1.46 -0.36
CA GLY A 158 -1.66 1.97 -0.63
C GLY A 158 -2.10 1.80 -2.07
N HIS A 159 -3.36 1.39 -2.23
CA HIS A 159 -4.00 1.22 -3.52
C HIS A 159 -4.88 2.43 -3.86
N SER A 160 -4.82 2.90 -5.13
CA SER A 160 -5.72 3.95 -5.62
C SER A 160 -5.67 5.21 -4.75
N ALA A 161 -6.80 5.68 -4.21
CA ALA A 161 -6.88 6.77 -3.23
C ALA A 161 -6.07 6.51 -1.96
N GLY A 162 -5.93 5.24 -1.55
CA GLY A 162 -5.04 4.84 -0.45
C GLY A 162 -3.56 5.11 -0.76
N GLY A 163 -3.16 5.04 -2.03
CA GLY A 163 -1.82 5.43 -2.48
C GLY A 163 -1.56 6.93 -2.27
N ALA A 164 -2.54 7.77 -2.59
CA ALA A 164 -2.46 9.20 -2.29
C ALA A 164 -2.37 9.47 -0.78
N LEU A 165 -3.16 8.73 0.02
CA LEU A 165 -3.11 8.83 1.48
C LEU A 165 -1.72 8.52 2.02
N VAL A 166 -1.14 7.35 1.67
CA VAL A 166 0.15 6.92 2.22
C VAL A 166 1.30 7.78 1.74
N SER A 167 1.23 8.31 0.51
CA SER A 167 2.19 9.28 0.01
C SER A 167 2.19 10.56 0.85
N GLY A 168 1.01 11.14 1.08
CA GLY A 168 0.87 12.33 1.93
C GLY A 168 1.30 12.06 3.37
N ALA A 169 0.93 10.91 3.94
CA ALA A 169 1.35 10.49 5.28
C ALA A 169 2.87 10.38 5.39
N ALA A 170 3.56 9.85 4.37
CA ALA A 170 5.03 9.81 4.35
C ALA A 170 5.66 11.20 4.44
N GLY A 171 5.11 12.18 3.71
CA GLY A 171 5.54 13.58 3.83
C GLY A 171 5.31 14.16 5.24
N TYR A 172 4.17 13.85 5.88
CA TYR A 172 3.89 14.27 7.26
C TYR A 172 4.73 13.56 8.30
N LEU A 173 5.19 12.33 8.05
CA LEU A 173 6.17 11.67 8.93
C LEU A 173 7.48 12.45 9.03
N VAL A 174 7.92 13.10 7.95
CA VAL A 174 9.05 14.03 7.98
C VAL A 174 8.75 15.21 8.88
N ASP A 175 7.59 15.87 8.68
CA ASP A 175 7.18 17.03 9.49
C ASP A 175 7.09 16.70 10.99
N TYR A 176 6.74 15.47 11.34
CA TYR A 176 6.58 15.02 12.73
C TYR A 176 7.83 14.35 13.31
N GLY A 177 8.94 14.27 12.55
CA GLY A 177 10.19 13.68 12.98
C GLY A 177 10.14 12.15 13.15
N ALA A 178 9.22 11.46 12.48
CA ALA A 178 9.03 10.01 12.56
C ALA A 178 9.43 9.25 11.27
N ALA A 179 10.04 9.91 10.29
CA ALA A 179 10.46 9.30 9.03
C ALA A 179 11.65 8.34 9.18
N ASN A 180 12.36 8.38 10.31
CA ASN A 180 13.54 7.52 10.52
C ASN A 180 13.23 6.03 10.47
N ASP A 181 12.05 5.62 10.86
CA ASP A 181 11.62 4.22 10.89
C ASP A 181 10.87 3.78 9.63
N LEU A 182 10.57 4.71 8.71
CA LEU A 182 9.89 4.43 7.45
C LEU A 182 10.86 3.82 6.45
N ALA A 183 10.66 2.56 6.08
CA ALA A 183 11.50 1.85 5.12
C ALA A 183 11.23 2.29 3.66
N GLY A 184 9.98 2.54 3.30
CA GLY A 184 9.58 2.96 1.97
C GLY A 184 8.06 3.09 1.83
N VAL A 185 7.62 3.55 0.65
CA VAL A 185 6.21 3.71 0.28
C VAL A 185 5.92 2.95 -1.00
N LEU A 186 5.05 1.95 -0.91
CA LEU A 186 4.59 1.14 -2.02
C LEU A 186 3.26 1.65 -2.54
N LEU A 187 3.21 2.03 -3.78
CA LEU A 187 2.02 2.49 -4.48
C LEU A 187 1.50 1.36 -5.37
N LEU A 188 0.21 1.07 -5.28
CA LEU A 188 -0.47 0.00 -6.01
C LEU A 188 -1.57 0.63 -6.87
N ASP A 189 -1.27 0.87 -8.13
CA ASP A 189 -2.13 1.61 -9.08
C ASP A 189 -2.72 2.87 -8.44
N ALA A 190 -1.83 3.66 -7.81
CA ALA A 190 -2.22 4.78 -6.98
C ALA A 190 -2.80 5.93 -7.80
N VAL A 191 -3.73 6.66 -7.20
CA VAL A 191 -4.38 7.81 -7.85
C VAL A 191 -4.10 9.07 -7.05
N THR A 192 -3.05 9.79 -7.46
CA THR A 192 -2.72 11.12 -6.93
C THR A 192 -3.06 12.20 -7.95
N THR A 193 -3.37 13.38 -7.47
CA THR A 193 -3.71 14.54 -8.30
C THR A 193 -3.05 15.82 -7.75
N GLY A 194 -2.85 16.78 -8.63
CA GLY A 194 -2.23 18.04 -8.24
C GLY A 194 -0.83 17.84 -7.69
N ASP A 195 -0.54 18.46 -6.55
CA ASP A 195 0.76 18.45 -5.87
C ASP A 195 0.88 17.46 -4.70
N GLN A 196 -0.10 16.58 -4.52
CA GLN A 196 -0.12 15.63 -3.39
C GLN A 196 1.17 14.81 -3.31
N LEU A 197 1.55 14.14 -4.41
CA LEU A 197 2.74 13.30 -4.44
C LEU A 197 4.03 14.14 -4.50
N SER A 198 4.09 15.15 -5.37
CA SER A 198 5.28 15.98 -5.50
C SER A 198 5.62 16.73 -4.20
N GLY A 199 4.61 17.19 -3.46
CA GLY A 199 4.79 17.81 -2.15
C GLY A 199 5.34 16.83 -1.10
N ALA A 200 4.87 15.57 -1.10
CA ALA A 200 5.40 14.53 -0.23
C ALA A 200 6.85 14.17 -0.61
N LEU A 201 7.14 13.99 -1.90
CA LEU A 201 8.51 13.71 -2.38
C LEU A 201 9.48 14.82 -2.01
N ALA A 202 9.10 16.09 -2.16
CA ALA A 202 9.94 17.22 -1.79
C ALA A 202 10.36 17.19 -0.30
N LYS A 203 9.45 16.76 0.60
CA LYS A 203 9.77 16.59 2.02
C LYS A 203 10.71 15.40 2.26
N LEU A 204 10.48 14.28 1.59
CA LEU A 204 11.36 13.10 1.67
C LEU A 204 12.75 13.40 1.11
N ASP A 205 12.86 14.18 0.03
CA ASP A 205 14.14 14.58 -0.54
C ASP A 205 14.88 15.57 0.37
N ALA A 206 14.17 16.49 1.00
CA ALA A 206 14.74 17.36 2.03
C ALA A 206 15.24 16.55 3.24
N TYR A 207 14.52 15.53 3.65
CA TYR A 207 14.93 14.60 4.70
C TYR A 207 16.20 13.83 4.30
N GLN A 208 16.27 13.34 3.05
CA GLN A 208 17.49 12.69 2.53
C GLN A 208 18.69 13.65 2.54
N GLN A 209 18.50 14.90 2.11
CA GLN A 209 19.57 15.91 2.13
C GLN A 209 20.09 16.17 3.55
N GLN A 210 19.22 16.12 4.56
CA GLN A 210 19.59 16.39 5.95
C GLN A 210 20.22 15.18 6.64
N THR A 211 19.78 13.95 6.32
CA THR A 211 20.14 12.73 7.05
C THR A 211 21.00 11.76 6.27
N GLY A 212 21.11 11.93 4.95
CA GLY A 212 21.72 10.97 4.03
C GLY A 212 20.84 9.74 3.74
N ARG A 213 19.63 9.64 4.32
CA ARG A 213 18.78 8.47 4.18
C ARG A 213 17.73 8.67 3.09
N PHE A 214 17.83 7.87 2.03
CA PHE A 214 16.82 7.81 0.97
C PHE A 214 15.63 6.95 1.39
N ILE A 215 14.42 7.44 1.18
CA ILE A 215 13.17 6.70 1.38
C ILE A 215 12.53 6.49 0.01
N PRO A 216 12.49 5.25 -0.51
CA PRO A 216 11.92 4.97 -1.82
C PRO A 216 10.39 5.14 -1.82
N VAL A 217 9.88 5.60 -2.95
CA VAL A 217 8.44 5.64 -3.28
C VAL A 217 8.33 5.03 -4.67
N GLN A 218 7.74 3.85 -4.78
CA GLN A 218 7.69 3.08 -6.03
C GLN A 218 6.27 2.61 -6.33
N GLU A 219 5.93 2.56 -7.61
CA GLU A 219 4.61 2.22 -8.13
C GLU A 219 4.59 0.88 -8.86
N ILE A 220 3.59 0.04 -8.58
CA ILE A 220 3.17 -1.03 -9.46
C ILE A 220 1.80 -0.65 -10.01
N GLY A 221 1.79 -0.12 -11.22
CA GLY A 221 0.59 0.42 -11.85
C GLY A 221 0.01 -0.48 -12.94
N SER A 222 -1.19 -0.16 -13.36
CA SER A 222 -1.83 -0.68 -14.57
C SER A 222 -1.80 0.35 -15.71
N PRO A 223 -2.03 -0.04 -16.96
CA PRO A 223 -2.23 0.90 -18.05
C PRO A 223 -3.37 1.88 -17.77
N PRO A 224 -3.39 3.09 -18.37
CA PRO A 224 -4.47 4.05 -18.18
C PRO A 224 -5.86 3.44 -18.40
N ASN A 225 -6.74 3.60 -17.43
CA ASN A 225 -8.10 3.08 -17.44
C ASN A 225 -9.05 4.09 -16.75
N LEU A 226 -10.34 3.74 -16.67
CA LEU A 226 -11.37 4.64 -16.09
C LEU A 226 -11.08 5.07 -14.65
N TRP A 227 -10.35 4.26 -13.88
CA TRP A 227 -10.12 4.47 -12.45
C TRP A 227 -8.83 5.23 -12.14
N ASN A 228 -7.83 5.15 -13.03
CA ASN A 228 -6.53 5.78 -12.84
C ASN A 228 -6.20 6.89 -13.86
N PHE A 229 -7.10 7.21 -14.83
CA PHE A 229 -6.79 8.15 -15.91
C PHE A 229 -6.46 9.58 -15.44
N ILE A 230 -6.89 9.96 -14.22
CA ILE A 230 -6.55 11.25 -13.63
C ILE A 230 -5.26 11.21 -12.79
N SER A 231 -4.68 10.03 -12.60
CA SER A 231 -3.48 9.86 -11.78
C SER A 231 -2.26 10.51 -12.45
N ASN A 232 -1.47 11.20 -11.64
CA ASN A 232 -0.20 11.77 -12.07
C ASN A 232 1.02 11.07 -11.46
N VAL A 233 0.85 9.89 -10.85
CA VAL A 233 1.92 9.18 -10.13
C VAL A 233 3.14 8.96 -11.00
N ASN A 234 2.96 8.27 -12.15
CA ASN A 234 4.07 7.92 -13.02
C ASN A 234 4.84 9.15 -13.52
N ALA A 235 4.10 10.19 -13.94
CA ALA A 235 4.71 11.44 -14.38
C ALA A 235 5.45 12.14 -13.25
N THR A 236 4.87 12.20 -12.06
CA THR A 236 5.47 12.87 -10.90
C THR A 236 6.74 12.16 -10.44
N LEU A 237 6.71 10.83 -10.29
CA LEU A 237 7.89 10.06 -9.88
C LEU A 237 9.03 10.25 -10.88
N SER A 238 8.74 10.13 -12.18
CA SER A 238 9.74 10.29 -13.25
C SER A 238 10.33 11.71 -13.34
N GLN A 239 9.54 12.72 -13.01
CA GLN A 239 9.98 14.13 -13.09
C GLN A 239 10.74 14.57 -11.84
N VAL A 240 10.29 14.15 -10.66
CA VAL A 240 10.87 14.57 -9.38
C VAL A 240 12.10 13.74 -9.01
N ARG A 241 12.11 12.46 -9.36
CA ARG A 241 13.20 11.51 -9.03
C ARG A 241 13.68 10.76 -10.27
N PRO A 242 14.20 11.47 -11.31
CA PRO A 242 14.57 10.87 -12.59
C PRO A 242 15.71 9.85 -12.50
N ASP A 243 16.55 9.96 -11.46
CA ASP A 243 17.70 9.07 -11.23
C ASP A 243 17.38 7.87 -10.34
N HIS A 244 16.11 7.70 -9.94
CA HIS A 244 15.67 6.60 -9.10
C HIS A 244 14.59 5.77 -9.81
N PHE A 245 14.59 4.48 -9.52
CA PHE A 245 13.57 3.58 -10.02
C PHE A 245 12.18 3.98 -9.51
N ALA A 246 11.29 4.31 -10.44
CA ALA A 246 9.94 4.78 -10.14
C ALA A 246 8.91 3.64 -10.00
N GLY A 247 9.23 2.45 -10.51
CA GLY A 247 8.32 1.30 -10.51
C GLY A 247 8.03 0.74 -11.90
N LEU A 248 6.94 -0.01 -12.00
CA LEU A 248 6.53 -0.73 -13.20
C LEU A 248 5.05 -0.51 -13.52
N VAL A 249 4.71 -0.50 -14.82
CA VAL A 249 3.33 -0.66 -15.31
C VAL A 249 3.18 -2.08 -15.84
N LEU A 250 2.29 -2.88 -15.24
CA LEU A 250 2.03 -4.26 -15.67
C LEU A 250 1.18 -4.27 -16.95
N SER A 251 1.67 -4.90 -18.00
CA SER A 251 0.96 -5.02 -19.27
C SER A 251 -0.33 -5.83 -19.11
N GLY A 252 -1.44 -5.28 -19.60
CA GLY A 252 -2.77 -5.89 -19.41
C GLY A 252 -3.25 -5.88 -17.96
N GLY A 253 -2.57 -5.13 -17.08
CA GLY A 253 -3.01 -4.90 -15.71
C GLY A 253 -4.33 -4.14 -15.64
N VAL A 254 -5.05 -4.33 -14.57
CA VAL A 254 -6.31 -3.63 -14.25
C VAL A 254 -6.23 -3.00 -12.86
N HIS A 255 -7.08 -2.02 -12.61
CA HIS A 255 -7.10 -1.29 -11.34
C HIS A 255 -7.23 -2.20 -10.11
N THR A 256 -7.82 -3.37 -10.28
CA THR A 256 -8.07 -4.35 -9.19
C THR A 256 -6.98 -5.40 -9.00
N ASP A 257 -5.84 -5.32 -9.70
CA ASP A 257 -4.77 -6.33 -9.61
C ASP A 257 -4.25 -6.55 -8.17
N SER A 258 -4.31 -5.51 -7.32
CA SER A 258 -3.92 -5.55 -5.90
C SER A 258 -5.05 -5.95 -4.96
N MET A 259 -6.28 -6.10 -5.46
CA MET A 259 -7.46 -6.44 -4.66
C MET A 259 -7.65 -7.95 -4.66
N GLY A 260 -7.15 -8.62 -3.64
CA GLY A 260 -7.36 -10.05 -3.42
C GLY A 260 -8.02 -10.28 -2.08
N GLY A 261 -9.19 -10.92 -2.07
CA GLY A 261 -9.92 -11.26 -0.85
C GLY A 261 -11.37 -10.79 -0.82
N GLY A 262 -12.08 -11.19 0.20
CA GLY A 262 -13.50 -11.01 0.34
C GLY A 262 -14.32 -12.17 -0.21
N SER A 263 -15.63 -11.99 -0.39
CA SER A 263 -16.53 -13.02 -0.92
C SER A 263 -16.49 -13.04 -2.46
N ALA A 264 -16.84 -14.18 -3.05
CA ALA A 264 -17.00 -14.32 -4.49
C ALA A 264 -18.04 -13.30 -5.08
N ILE A 265 -19.00 -12.86 -4.27
CA ILE A 265 -19.97 -11.85 -4.69
C ILE A 265 -19.31 -10.47 -4.78
N SER A 266 -18.53 -10.08 -3.77
CA SER A 266 -17.82 -8.80 -3.79
C SER A 266 -16.78 -8.76 -4.90
N GLU A 267 -16.00 -9.84 -5.09
CA GLU A 267 -15.06 -9.96 -6.20
C GLU A 267 -15.75 -9.81 -7.55
N PHE A 268 -16.84 -10.53 -7.77
CA PHE A 268 -17.60 -10.41 -9.02
C PHE A 268 -18.09 -8.99 -9.30
N LEU A 269 -18.64 -8.30 -8.28
CA LEU A 269 -19.12 -6.93 -8.44
C LEU A 269 -17.98 -5.95 -8.73
N VAL A 270 -16.87 -6.08 -8.01
CA VAL A 270 -15.67 -5.25 -8.22
C VAL A 270 -15.09 -5.49 -9.61
N HIS A 271 -14.97 -6.75 -10.04
CA HIS A 271 -14.44 -7.11 -11.35
C HIS A 271 -15.35 -6.63 -12.51
N LEU A 272 -16.66 -6.63 -12.30
CA LEU A 272 -17.61 -6.10 -13.28
C LEU A 272 -17.42 -4.60 -13.54
N VAL A 273 -17.03 -3.85 -12.51
CA VAL A 273 -16.96 -2.38 -12.56
C VAL A 273 -15.52 -1.90 -12.86
N ALA A 274 -14.50 -2.57 -12.31
CA ALA A 274 -13.12 -2.11 -12.35
C ALA A 274 -12.14 -3.05 -13.07
N GLY A 275 -12.67 -4.10 -13.72
CA GLY A 275 -11.90 -5.09 -14.47
C GLY A 275 -11.53 -6.32 -13.63
N ALA A 276 -11.52 -7.48 -14.27
CA ALA A 276 -11.09 -8.73 -13.64
C ALA A 276 -9.56 -8.88 -13.81
N PRO A 277 -8.81 -9.03 -12.71
CA PRO A 277 -7.37 -9.22 -12.79
C PRO A 277 -7.01 -10.54 -13.48
N ILE A 278 -5.92 -10.55 -14.21
CA ILE A 278 -5.34 -11.79 -14.73
C ILE A 278 -4.37 -12.33 -13.68
N LYS A 279 -4.49 -13.64 -13.40
CA LYS A 279 -3.81 -14.29 -12.27
C LYS A 279 -2.30 -14.02 -12.22
N GLN A 280 -1.60 -14.04 -13.37
CA GLN A 280 -0.17 -13.76 -13.40
C GLN A 280 0.16 -12.31 -12.98
N ASN A 281 -0.69 -11.32 -13.28
CA ASN A 281 -0.43 -9.94 -12.89
C ASN A 281 -0.61 -9.74 -11.38
N SER A 282 -1.66 -10.29 -10.77
CA SER A 282 -1.82 -10.25 -9.31
C SER A 282 -0.68 -10.96 -8.57
N LEU A 283 -0.20 -12.09 -9.12
CA LEU A 283 0.96 -12.79 -8.56
C LEU A 283 2.26 -11.99 -8.74
N ALA A 284 2.48 -11.39 -9.91
CA ALA A 284 3.64 -10.52 -10.14
C ALA A 284 3.61 -9.30 -9.22
N LEU A 285 2.44 -8.66 -9.06
CA LEU A 285 2.28 -7.53 -8.16
C LEU A 285 2.67 -7.90 -6.72
N THR A 286 2.14 -8.97 -6.16
CA THR A 286 2.47 -9.38 -4.78
C THR A 286 3.92 -9.85 -4.63
N GLN A 287 4.49 -10.51 -5.65
CA GLN A 287 5.89 -10.93 -5.67
C GLN A 287 6.84 -9.71 -5.70
N LEU A 288 6.62 -8.76 -6.60
CA LEU A 288 7.40 -7.52 -6.68
C LEU A 288 7.26 -6.69 -5.40
N SER A 289 6.04 -6.56 -4.89
CA SER A 289 5.78 -5.87 -3.62
C SER A 289 6.58 -6.47 -2.46
N GLY A 290 6.58 -7.80 -2.35
CA GLY A 290 7.34 -8.50 -1.32
C GLY A 290 8.85 -8.32 -1.49
N GLN A 291 9.36 -8.37 -2.72
CA GLN A 291 10.78 -8.15 -3.02
C GLN A 291 11.20 -6.72 -2.65
N TRP A 292 10.53 -5.69 -3.15
CA TRP A 292 10.88 -4.29 -2.87
C TRP A 292 10.81 -3.96 -1.39
N LEU A 293 9.75 -4.41 -0.70
CA LEU A 293 9.62 -4.22 0.74
C LEU A 293 10.77 -4.88 1.51
N ASN A 294 11.20 -6.10 1.14
CA ASN A 294 12.35 -6.77 1.75
C ASN A 294 13.66 -6.02 1.50
N ASP A 295 13.87 -5.51 0.30
CA ASP A 295 15.02 -4.69 -0.03
C ASP A 295 15.06 -3.43 0.83
N TRP A 296 13.95 -2.70 0.94
CA TRP A 296 13.87 -1.50 1.76
C TRP A 296 14.05 -1.77 3.25
N PHE A 297 13.44 -2.82 3.77
CA PHE A 297 13.64 -3.25 5.15
C PHE A 297 15.08 -3.67 5.46
N SER A 298 15.81 -4.12 4.46
CA SER A 298 17.22 -4.47 4.56
C SER A 298 18.18 -3.29 4.30
N GLY A 299 17.63 -2.10 4.01
CA GLY A 299 18.39 -0.89 3.70
C GLY A 299 18.86 -0.78 2.25
N ASN A 300 18.48 -1.72 1.38
CA ASN A 300 18.77 -1.70 -0.05
C ASN A 300 17.72 -0.89 -0.81
N THR A 301 17.72 0.42 -0.62
CA THR A 301 16.67 1.33 -1.10
C THR A 301 16.83 1.78 -2.56
N VAL A 302 17.92 1.39 -3.21
CA VAL A 302 18.27 1.77 -4.60
C VAL A 302 18.58 0.54 -5.46
N ALA A 303 18.05 -0.63 -5.09
CA ALA A 303 18.34 -1.92 -5.74
C ALA A 303 18.08 -1.89 -7.25
N ASP A 304 17.01 -1.24 -7.66
CA ASP A 304 16.50 -1.23 -9.04
C ASP A 304 16.83 0.07 -9.81
N ASP A 305 17.63 0.99 -9.24
CA ASP A 305 17.94 2.28 -9.88
C ASP A 305 18.74 2.14 -11.20
N ASN A 306 19.28 0.97 -11.47
CA ASN A 306 19.93 0.64 -12.76
C ASN A 306 18.95 0.23 -13.87
N LEU A 307 17.66 0.07 -13.56
CA LEU A 307 16.66 -0.27 -14.55
C LEU A 307 16.30 0.95 -15.41
N VAL A 308 16.46 0.80 -16.71
CA VAL A 308 16.27 1.93 -17.64
C VAL A 308 14.77 2.17 -17.88
N PRO A 309 14.27 3.40 -17.75
CA PRO A 309 12.90 3.77 -18.09
C PRO A 309 12.47 3.29 -19.48
N GLY A 310 11.26 2.77 -19.60
CA GLY A 310 10.72 2.20 -20.84
C GLY A 310 11.17 0.77 -21.15
N THR A 311 12.12 0.21 -20.38
CA THR A 311 12.54 -1.18 -20.53
C THR A 311 11.40 -2.12 -20.13
N THR A 312 11.21 -3.18 -20.91
CA THR A 312 10.25 -4.24 -20.60
C THR A 312 10.92 -5.34 -19.80
N LEU A 313 10.33 -5.68 -18.67
CA LEU A 313 10.75 -6.76 -17.79
C LEU A 313 9.77 -7.93 -17.87
N THR A 314 10.29 -9.13 -17.78
CA THR A 314 9.53 -10.38 -17.74
C THR A 314 9.57 -10.92 -16.31
N ILE A 315 8.39 -11.10 -15.69
CA ILE A 315 8.22 -11.56 -14.31
C ILE A 315 7.62 -12.97 -14.35
N ALA A 316 8.43 -13.96 -13.99
CA ALA A 316 7.97 -15.33 -13.88
C ALA A 316 7.10 -15.50 -12.62
N THR A 317 5.92 -16.10 -12.77
CA THR A 317 4.99 -16.39 -11.67
C THR A 317 4.56 -17.86 -11.71
N ALA A 318 3.97 -18.33 -10.62
CA ALA A 318 3.42 -19.70 -10.57
C ALA A 318 2.30 -19.96 -11.61
N ASN A 319 1.71 -18.90 -12.18
CA ASN A 319 0.58 -19.00 -13.11
C ASN A 319 0.92 -18.47 -14.51
N GLY A 320 2.19 -18.46 -14.87
CA GLY A 320 2.68 -17.94 -16.15
C GLY A 320 3.52 -16.69 -15.97
N THR A 321 3.72 -15.98 -17.05
CA THR A 321 4.61 -14.82 -17.11
C THR A 321 3.80 -13.53 -17.18
N ALA A 322 4.08 -12.59 -16.29
CA ALA A 322 3.65 -11.21 -16.40
C ALA A 322 4.74 -10.37 -17.10
N VAL A 323 4.35 -9.24 -17.64
CA VAL A 323 5.24 -8.31 -18.31
C VAL A 323 5.02 -6.93 -17.72
N GLY A 324 6.10 -6.27 -17.32
CA GLY A 324 6.08 -4.90 -16.79
C GLY A 324 6.96 -3.98 -17.61
N THR A 325 6.56 -2.72 -17.72
CA THR A 325 7.38 -1.66 -18.33
C THR A 325 7.85 -0.72 -17.24
N VAL A 326 9.15 -0.44 -17.17
CA VAL A 326 9.76 0.48 -16.21
C VAL A 326 9.19 1.89 -16.42
N ILE A 327 8.68 2.49 -15.34
CA ILE A 327 8.10 3.83 -15.35
C ILE A 327 9.20 4.87 -15.64
N GLY A 328 8.87 5.85 -16.47
CA GLY A 328 9.74 6.96 -16.81
C GLY A 328 9.79 7.21 -18.31
N THR A 329 10.40 8.30 -18.67
CA THR A 329 10.62 8.65 -20.10
C THR A 329 11.94 8.03 -20.54
N PRO A 330 11.94 7.16 -21.56
CA PRO A 330 13.18 6.65 -22.12
C PRO A 330 14.09 7.84 -22.51
N ALA A 331 15.36 7.77 -22.15
CA ALA A 331 16.32 8.71 -22.70
C ALA A 331 16.19 8.66 -24.22
N SER A 332 16.10 9.82 -24.89
CA SER A 332 16.00 9.90 -26.34
C SER A 332 17.21 9.17 -26.93
N GLU A 333 17.00 7.95 -27.47
CA GLU A 333 18.07 7.16 -28.04
C GLU A 333 18.75 7.86 -29.22
N PRO A 334 20.08 7.76 -29.33
CA PRO A 334 20.69 7.69 -30.64
C PRO A 334 20.27 6.36 -31.29
N ALA A 335 19.61 6.43 -32.44
CA ALA A 335 19.04 5.30 -33.15
C ALA A 335 20.00 4.09 -33.21
N SER A 336 19.60 2.95 -32.64
CA SER A 336 20.12 1.59 -32.81
C SER A 336 20.51 0.88 -31.48
N ALA A 337 19.58 0.12 -30.92
CA ALA A 337 19.89 -1.19 -30.31
C ALA A 337 18.57 -1.95 -30.05
N ALA A 338 18.58 -3.26 -30.31
CA ALA A 338 17.46 -4.16 -30.09
C ALA A 338 17.16 -4.36 -28.59
N PRO A 339 15.92 -4.64 -28.18
CA PRO A 339 15.56 -4.76 -26.79
C PRO A 339 16.18 -6.03 -26.17
N ASN A 340 16.99 -5.85 -25.15
CA ASN A 340 17.45 -6.94 -24.28
C ASN A 340 16.41 -7.13 -23.17
N GLY A 341 15.68 -8.24 -23.21
CA GLY A 341 14.79 -8.64 -22.14
C GLY A 341 15.58 -9.12 -20.91
N ILE A 342 15.33 -8.53 -19.74
CA ILE A 342 15.88 -8.97 -18.45
C ILE A 342 14.84 -9.87 -17.78
N VAL A 343 15.24 -11.04 -17.32
CA VAL A 343 14.40 -11.97 -16.55
C VAL A 343 14.71 -11.80 -15.07
N LEU A 344 13.73 -11.36 -14.31
CA LEU A 344 13.79 -11.37 -12.84
C LEU A 344 13.28 -12.73 -12.35
N THR A 345 14.14 -13.52 -11.74
CA THR A 345 13.77 -14.75 -11.04
C THR A 345 13.83 -14.50 -9.56
N ALA A 346 12.73 -14.82 -8.84
CA ALA A 346 12.74 -14.82 -7.39
C ALA A 346 13.66 -15.95 -6.89
N SER A 347 14.57 -15.61 -6.00
CA SER A 347 15.38 -16.54 -5.20
C SER A 347 14.69 -16.85 -3.87
#